data_6bce9de929911dc63eb133a599ef0394
#
_entry.id   6bce9de929911dc63eb133a599ef0394
#
_cell.length_a   1.000
_cell.length_b   1.000
_cell.length_c   1.000
_cell.angle_alpha   90.00
_cell.angle_beta   90.00
_cell.angle_gamma   90.00
#
_symmetry.space_group_name_H-M   'P 1'
#
loop_
_entity.id
_entity.type
_entity.pdbx_description
1 polymer ?
#
loop_
_entity_poly.entity_id
_entity_poly.type
_entity_poly.pdbx_seq_one_letter_code
_entity_poly.pdbx_strand_id
1 'polypeptide(L)'
;NLIKRLLREDYNVTSLDNYSTGFEHNKQDGCNYLNYDIKKRFDFDSNVNIIFHMAALPRIKPSFKNPKKVLDANVTGTLNVLDYARGHNIPVVYAGSSSFWGGVYKNPYTFTKWQGEELCKMYEKIYGLNVTICRFYNVYGDYMPTEGSYRTVLPIFLEQHKNGEPLTITSDGEQ
;
A
#
# COMPACT_ATOMS: atom_id res chain seq x y z
N ASN A 1 3.41 -11.31 -3.03
CA ASN A 1 3.00 -11.77 -4.37
C ASN A 1 3.70 -10.97 -5.50
N LEU A 2 3.71 -9.60 -5.47
CA LEU A 2 4.37 -8.80 -6.50
C LEU A 2 5.88 -9.13 -6.60
N ILE A 3 6.59 -9.08 -5.47
CA ILE A 3 8.02 -9.43 -5.41
C ILE A 3 8.27 -10.81 -5.99
N LYS A 4 7.51 -11.83 -5.55
CA LYS A 4 7.60 -13.20 -6.06
C LYS A 4 7.40 -13.28 -7.59
N ARG A 5 6.49 -12.48 -8.14
CA ARG A 5 6.26 -12.44 -9.59
C ARG A 5 7.43 -11.79 -10.32
N LEU A 6 7.92 -10.66 -9.84
CA LEU A 6 9.05 -9.96 -10.45
C LEU A 6 10.32 -10.80 -10.44
N LEU A 7 10.62 -11.48 -9.32
CA LEU A 7 11.78 -12.38 -9.23
C LEU A 7 11.69 -13.57 -10.20
N ARG A 8 10.48 -14.09 -10.45
CA ARG A 8 10.27 -15.16 -11.44
C ARG A 8 10.47 -14.70 -12.89
N GLU A 9 10.40 -13.41 -13.12
CA GLU A 9 10.64 -12.79 -14.43
C GLU A 9 12.04 -12.17 -14.50
N ASP A 10 12.96 -12.62 -13.64
CA ASP A 10 14.38 -12.25 -13.58
C ASP A 10 14.65 -10.75 -13.35
N TYR A 11 13.71 -10.03 -12.73
CA TYR A 11 13.96 -8.65 -12.31
C TYR A 11 14.77 -8.60 -11.01
N ASN A 12 15.70 -7.65 -10.93
CA ASN A 12 16.34 -7.28 -9.67
C ASN A 12 15.37 -6.47 -8.82
N VAL A 13 15.02 -6.97 -7.64
CA VAL A 13 14.01 -6.36 -6.78
C VAL A 13 14.61 -5.88 -5.48
N THR A 14 14.38 -4.61 -5.16
CA THR A 14 14.65 -4.04 -3.83
C THR A 14 13.33 -3.61 -3.20
N SER A 15 13.08 -4.06 -1.98
CA SER A 15 11.89 -3.70 -1.20
C SER A 15 12.26 -2.80 -0.04
N LEU A 16 11.59 -1.66 0.08
CA LEU A 16 11.67 -0.76 1.22
C LEU A 16 10.41 -0.92 2.06
N ASP A 17 10.56 -1.33 3.32
CA ASP A 17 9.46 -1.47 4.28
C ASP A 17 9.96 -1.16 5.69
N ASN A 18 9.16 -0.49 6.51
CA ASN A 18 9.48 -0.26 7.92
C ASN A 18 8.84 -1.31 8.86
N TYR A 19 8.20 -2.33 8.29
CA TYR A 19 7.53 -3.44 8.96
C TYR A 19 6.51 -3.02 10.05
N SER A 20 5.98 -1.79 9.95
CA SER A 20 4.99 -1.29 10.94
C SER A 20 3.65 -2.04 10.89
N THR A 21 3.36 -2.70 9.76
CA THR A 21 2.16 -3.52 9.55
C THR A 21 2.46 -4.80 8.78
N GLY A 22 3.64 -4.91 8.20
CA GLY A 22 4.13 -6.07 7.46
C GLY A 22 4.82 -7.09 8.38
N PHE A 23 5.03 -8.28 7.86
CA PHE A 23 5.68 -9.38 8.58
C PHE A 23 6.98 -9.78 7.87
N GLU A 24 8.07 -9.85 8.61
CA GLU A 24 9.38 -10.23 8.06
C GLU A 24 9.41 -11.66 7.49
N HIS A 25 8.59 -12.57 8.05
CA HIS A 25 8.49 -13.93 7.54
C HIS A 25 7.89 -14.04 6.12
N ASN A 26 7.33 -12.95 5.59
CA ASN A 26 6.84 -12.88 4.21
C ASN A 26 7.93 -12.50 3.19
N LYS A 27 9.17 -12.29 3.63
CA LYS A 27 10.31 -12.02 2.75
C LYS A 27 10.49 -13.16 1.74
N GLN A 28 10.89 -12.81 0.53
CA GLN A 28 11.15 -13.76 -0.55
C GLN A 28 12.66 -13.82 -0.80
N ASP A 29 13.22 -15.01 -0.98
CA ASP A 29 14.62 -15.19 -1.35
C ASP A 29 14.91 -14.52 -2.70
N GLY A 30 16.08 -13.91 -2.81
CA GLY A 30 16.50 -13.19 -4.03
C GLY A 30 16.06 -11.71 -4.10
N CYS A 31 15.25 -11.22 -3.16
CA CYS A 31 14.92 -9.79 -3.05
C CYS A 31 15.84 -9.10 -2.03
N ASN A 32 16.32 -7.91 -2.37
CA ASN A 32 17.04 -7.07 -1.41
C ASN A 32 16.03 -6.31 -0.54
N TYR A 33 16.17 -6.40 0.79
CA TYR A 33 15.26 -5.75 1.74
C TYR A 33 15.96 -4.67 2.55
N LEU A 34 15.42 -3.45 2.47
CA LEU A 34 15.87 -2.31 3.27
C LEU A 34 14.80 -1.94 4.29
N ASN A 35 15.13 -1.97 5.58
CA ASN A 35 14.25 -1.44 6.62
C ASN A 35 14.27 0.09 6.55
N TYR A 36 13.25 0.65 5.91
CA TYR A 36 13.21 2.07 5.63
C TYR A 36 11.79 2.66 5.76
N ASP A 37 11.69 3.82 6.40
CA ASP A 37 10.43 4.55 6.52
C ASP A 37 10.34 5.62 5.41
N ILE A 38 9.38 5.47 4.52
CA ILE A 38 9.13 6.39 3.40
C ILE A 38 8.82 7.83 3.81
N LYS A 39 8.52 8.08 5.08
CA LYS A 39 8.39 9.45 5.62
C LYS A 39 9.73 10.18 5.70
N LYS A 40 10.83 9.47 5.63
CA LYS A 40 12.17 10.04 5.54
C LYS A 40 12.49 10.36 4.08
N ARG A 41 13.37 11.34 3.87
CA ARG A 41 13.83 11.67 2.53
C ARG A 41 14.67 10.51 1.97
N PHE A 42 14.40 10.16 0.72
CA PHE A 42 15.19 9.17 0.01
C PHE A 42 16.54 9.75 -0.41
N ASP A 43 17.60 9.00 -0.17
CA ASP A 43 18.97 9.33 -0.56
C ASP A 43 19.68 8.04 -0.97
N PHE A 44 19.16 7.43 -2.05
CA PHE A 44 19.72 6.21 -2.63
C PHE A 44 20.25 6.51 -4.03
N ASP A 45 21.42 5.99 -4.36
CA ASP A 45 21.84 5.91 -5.75
C ASP A 45 20.85 5.06 -6.53
N SER A 46 20.27 5.63 -7.59
CA SER A 46 19.20 4.96 -8.29
C SER A 46 19.65 4.36 -9.61
N ASN A 47 19.75 3.05 -9.62
CA ASN A 47 19.69 2.27 -10.84
C ASN A 47 18.32 1.55 -10.91
N VAL A 48 17.24 2.33 -10.68
CA VAL A 48 15.86 1.83 -10.57
C VAL A 48 15.10 2.17 -11.84
N ASN A 49 14.50 1.18 -12.47
CA ASN A 49 13.73 1.36 -13.71
C ASN A 49 12.25 1.69 -13.44
N ILE A 50 11.70 1.27 -12.30
CA ILE A 50 10.29 1.48 -11.94
C ILE A 50 10.10 1.40 -10.43
N ILE A 51 9.20 2.20 -9.88
CA ILE A 51 8.80 2.15 -8.48
C ILE A 51 7.35 1.67 -8.37
N PHE A 52 7.13 0.57 -7.64
CA PHE A 52 5.80 0.15 -7.21
C PHE A 52 5.54 0.70 -5.80
N HIS A 53 4.85 1.82 -5.71
CA HIS A 53 4.54 2.46 -4.44
C HIS A 53 3.32 1.83 -3.77
N MET A 54 3.56 0.75 -3.03
CA MET A 54 2.55 -0.02 -2.29
C MET A 54 2.48 0.38 -0.81
N ALA A 55 3.49 1.07 -0.29
CA ALA A 55 3.59 1.43 1.12
C ALA A 55 2.50 2.42 1.54
N ALA A 56 1.71 2.04 2.52
CA ALA A 56 0.66 2.85 3.12
C ALA A 56 0.22 2.26 4.46
N LEU A 57 -0.43 3.07 5.29
CA LEU A 57 -1.23 2.56 6.40
C LEU A 57 -2.66 2.33 5.91
N PRO A 58 -3.05 1.06 5.66
CA PRO A 58 -4.37 0.71 5.16
C PRO A 58 -5.38 0.65 6.32
N ARG A 59 -6.67 0.52 5.99
CA ARG A 59 -7.80 0.29 6.88
C ARG A 59 -8.43 1.54 7.47
N ILE A 60 -9.76 1.51 7.40
CA ILE A 60 -10.63 2.61 7.83
C ILE A 60 -10.63 2.75 9.36
N LYS A 61 -10.93 1.65 10.10
CA LYS A 61 -11.03 1.73 11.57
C LYS A 61 -9.77 2.24 12.27
N PRO A 62 -8.55 1.76 11.96
CA PRO A 62 -7.32 2.33 12.53
C PRO A 62 -7.09 3.80 12.18
N SER A 63 -7.54 4.27 11.01
CA SER A 63 -7.34 5.65 10.59
C SER A 63 -8.09 6.68 11.46
N PHE A 64 -9.25 6.31 12.00
CA PHE A 64 -9.98 7.17 12.96
C PHE A 64 -9.24 7.32 14.29
N LYS A 65 -8.55 6.26 14.74
CA LYS A 65 -7.80 6.30 16.02
C LYS A 65 -6.56 7.18 15.93
N ASN A 66 -5.92 7.24 14.77
CA ASN A 66 -4.66 7.97 14.60
C ASN A 66 -4.56 8.61 13.21
N PRO A 67 -5.38 9.63 12.91
CA PRO A 67 -5.44 10.25 11.60
C PRO A 67 -4.11 10.90 11.19
N LYS A 68 -3.39 11.52 12.15
CA LYS A 68 -2.08 12.12 11.88
C LYS A 68 -1.08 11.08 11.36
N LYS A 69 -0.99 9.91 12.02
CA LYS A 69 -0.08 8.84 11.60
C LYS A 69 -0.39 8.36 10.17
N VAL A 70 -1.68 8.25 9.83
CA VAL A 70 -2.13 7.84 8.49
C VAL A 70 -1.80 8.91 7.45
N LEU A 71 -2.00 10.18 7.78
CA LEU A 71 -1.67 11.30 6.91
C LEU A 71 -0.15 11.35 6.64
N ASP A 72 0.65 11.27 7.70
CA ASP A 72 2.12 11.29 7.57
C ASP A 72 2.64 10.13 6.70
N ALA A 73 2.09 8.92 6.85
CA ALA A 73 2.50 7.77 6.04
C ALA A 73 2.00 7.86 4.59
N ASN A 74 0.71 8.13 4.40
CA ASN A 74 0.06 8.00 3.09
C ASN A 74 0.23 9.24 2.20
N VAL A 75 0.41 10.43 2.78
CA VAL A 75 0.56 11.69 2.02
C VAL A 75 2.02 12.13 2.00
N THR A 76 2.63 12.35 3.16
CA THR A 76 4.04 12.77 3.23
C THR A 76 4.96 11.69 2.66
N GLY A 77 4.69 10.41 2.98
CA GLY A 77 5.44 9.29 2.42
C GLY A 77 5.31 9.22 0.89
N THR A 78 4.12 9.40 0.35
CA THR A 78 3.89 9.43 -1.10
C THR A 78 4.61 10.62 -1.75
N LEU A 79 4.56 11.80 -1.14
CA LEU A 79 5.29 12.97 -1.63
C LEU A 79 6.80 12.70 -1.74
N ASN A 80 7.40 12.10 -0.73
CA ASN A 80 8.83 11.76 -0.75
C ASN A 80 9.17 10.78 -1.87
N VAL A 81 8.32 9.76 -2.10
CA VAL A 81 8.49 8.80 -3.21
C VAL A 81 8.41 9.50 -4.56
N LEU A 82 7.44 10.39 -4.75
CA LEU A 82 7.26 11.14 -5.99
C LEU A 82 8.40 12.12 -6.26
N ASP A 83 8.90 12.81 -5.22
CA ASP A 83 10.07 13.69 -5.35
C ASP A 83 11.33 12.94 -5.74
N TYR A 84 11.57 11.78 -5.13
CA TYR A 84 12.68 10.91 -5.51
C TYR A 84 12.55 10.42 -6.95
N ALA A 85 11.36 9.91 -7.31
CA ALA A 85 11.08 9.44 -8.67
C ALA A 85 11.27 10.54 -9.72
N ARG A 86 10.79 11.75 -9.43
CA ARG A 86 11.00 12.93 -10.28
C ARG A 86 12.47 13.29 -10.46
N GLY A 87 13.23 13.30 -9.36
CA GLY A 87 14.66 13.65 -9.39
C GLY A 87 15.50 12.71 -10.26
N HIS A 88 15.02 11.46 -10.47
CA HIS A 88 15.71 10.42 -11.23
C HIS A 88 14.95 9.99 -12.51
N ASN A 89 13.84 10.65 -12.82
CA ASN A 89 12.97 10.33 -13.97
C ASN A 89 12.49 8.86 -13.98
N ILE A 90 12.10 8.33 -12.80
CA ILE A 90 11.67 6.94 -12.63
C ILE A 90 10.14 6.85 -12.67
N PRO A 91 9.54 6.01 -13.55
CA PRO A 91 8.10 5.79 -13.56
C PRO A 91 7.59 5.18 -12.24
N VAL A 92 6.37 5.58 -11.85
CA VAL A 92 5.74 5.15 -10.59
C VAL A 92 4.41 4.44 -10.86
N VAL A 93 4.22 3.27 -10.27
CA VAL A 93 2.92 2.61 -10.15
C VAL A 93 2.41 2.82 -8.72
N TYR A 94 1.38 3.65 -8.58
CA TYR A 94 0.79 4.01 -7.29
C TYR A 94 -0.39 3.11 -6.94
N ALA A 95 -0.37 2.54 -5.73
CA ALA A 95 -1.50 1.80 -5.18
C ALA A 95 -2.62 2.74 -4.71
N GLY A 96 -3.54 3.08 -5.58
CA GLY A 96 -4.79 3.76 -5.25
C GLY A 96 -5.79 2.86 -4.51
N SER A 97 -6.98 3.36 -4.22
CA SER A 97 -7.99 2.62 -3.45
C SER A 97 -9.40 2.77 -4.02
N SER A 98 -10.13 1.66 -4.12
CA SER A 98 -11.56 1.66 -4.48
C SER A 98 -12.44 2.39 -3.46
N SER A 99 -11.96 2.63 -2.23
CA SER A 99 -12.68 3.42 -1.23
C SER A 99 -13.00 4.85 -1.71
N PHE A 100 -12.30 5.33 -2.75
CA PHE A 100 -12.62 6.56 -3.48
C PHE A 100 -14.10 6.65 -3.86
N TRP A 101 -14.67 5.58 -4.40
CA TRP A 101 -16.05 5.54 -4.87
C TRP A 101 -17.08 5.66 -3.73
N GLY A 102 -16.69 5.29 -2.52
CA GLY A 102 -17.51 5.43 -1.31
C GLY A 102 -17.60 6.87 -0.78
N GLY A 103 -16.80 7.79 -1.28
CA GLY A 103 -16.72 9.19 -0.87
C GLY A 103 -15.46 9.50 -0.05
N VAL A 104 -14.67 10.43 -0.60
CA VAL A 104 -13.31 10.74 -0.10
C VAL A 104 -13.26 11.34 1.30
N TYR A 105 -14.33 11.98 1.75
CA TYR A 105 -14.42 12.63 3.06
C TYR A 105 -14.99 11.73 4.17
N LYS A 106 -15.32 10.47 3.88
CA LYS A 106 -15.94 9.57 4.86
C LYS A 106 -15.02 9.15 6.01
N ASN A 107 -13.72 9.11 5.78
CA ASN A 107 -12.74 8.71 6.79
C ASN A 107 -11.31 9.13 6.40
N PRO A 108 -10.39 9.22 7.38
CA PRO A 108 -9.01 9.66 7.13
C PRO A 108 -8.24 8.76 6.15
N TYR A 109 -8.45 7.45 6.17
CA TYR A 109 -7.78 6.54 5.22
C TYR A 109 -8.17 6.86 3.77
N THR A 110 -9.46 6.92 3.46
CA THR A 110 -9.94 7.21 2.11
C THR A 110 -9.47 8.59 1.64
N PHE A 111 -9.52 9.58 2.54
CA PHE A 111 -9.06 10.93 2.25
C PHE A 111 -7.56 10.95 1.89
N THR A 112 -6.71 10.28 2.69
CA THR A 112 -5.27 10.26 2.42
C THR A 112 -4.90 9.48 1.15
N LYS A 113 -5.63 8.43 0.82
CA LYS A 113 -5.43 7.70 -0.45
C LYS A 113 -5.81 8.55 -1.65
N TRP A 114 -6.91 9.28 -1.57
CA TRP A 114 -7.30 10.26 -2.59
C TRP A 114 -6.26 11.38 -2.73
N GLN A 115 -5.76 11.96 -1.62
CA GLN A 115 -4.69 12.96 -1.68
C GLN A 115 -3.44 12.41 -2.38
N GLY A 116 -3.06 11.15 -2.13
CA GLY A 116 -1.96 10.50 -2.84
C GLY A 116 -2.20 10.39 -4.34
N GLU A 117 -3.43 10.09 -4.80
CA GLU A 117 -3.78 10.11 -6.21
C GLU A 117 -3.69 11.52 -6.82
N GLU A 118 -4.14 12.55 -6.10
CA GLU A 118 -4.04 13.95 -6.56
C GLU A 118 -2.57 14.42 -6.62
N LEU A 119 -1.72 14.00 -5.69
CA LEU A 119 -0.28 14.23 -5.78
C LEU A 119 0.31 13.57 -7.04
N CYS A 120 -0.04 12.32 -7.32
CA CYS A 120 0.39 11.63 -8.55
C CYS A 120 0.02 12.41 -9.82
N LYS A 121 -1.24 12.84 -9.93
CA LYS A 121 -1.73 13.65 -11.06
C LYS A 121 -1.02 15.00 -11.18
N MET A 122 -0.75 15.64 -10.04
CA MET A 122 0.00 16.90 -10.01
C MET A 122 1.42 16.70 -10.53
N TYR A 123 2.12 15.66 -10.09
CA TYR A 123 3.48 15.36 -10.54
C TYR A 123 3.54 14.98 -12.02
N GLU A 124 2.55 14.24 -12.50
CA GLU A 124 2.41 13.95 -13.93
C GLU A 124 2.21 15.25 -14.74
N LYS A 125 1.25 16.09 -14.32
CA LYS A 125 0.86 17.28 -15.06
C LYS A 125 1.92 18.39 -15.04
N ILE A 126 2.57 18.62 -13.89
CA ILE A 126 3.50 19.74 -13.70
C ILE A 126 4.92 19.35 -14.08
N TYR A 127 5.34 18.14 -13.73
CA TYR A 127 6.73 17.71 -13.88
C TYR A 127 6.94 16.66 -14.98
N GLY A 128 5.87 16.18 -15.62
CA GLY A 128 5.96 15.15 -16.66
C GLY A 128 6.33 13.76 -16.14
N LEU A 129 6.20 13.52 -14.82
CA LEU A 129 6.51 12.22 -14.24
C LEU A 129 5.52 11.18 -14.74
N ASN A 130 6.02 10.04 -15.24
CA ASN A 130 5.16 8.94 -15.67
C ASN A 130 4.58 8.22 -14.45
N VAL A 131 3.27 8.37 -14.21
CA VAL A 131 2.59 7.75 -13.07
C VAL A 131 1.38 6.95 -13.52
N THR A 132 1.30 5.70 -13.08
CA THR A 132 0.11 4.85 -13.25
C THR A 132 -0.58 4.66 -11.90
N ILE A 133 -1.86 4.99 -11.82
CA ILE A 133 -2.68 4.82 -10.61
C ILE A 133 -3.51 3.54 -10.73
N CYS A 134 -3.26 2.56 -9.85
CA CYS A 134 -4.03 1.32 -9.77
C CYS A 134 -4.96 1.34 -8.56
N ARG A 135 -6.27 1.51 -8.75
CA ARG A 135 -7.26 1.46 -7.64
C ARG A 135 -7.58 0.02 -7.31
N PHE A 136 -6.96 -0.49 -6.26
CA PHE A 136 -7.24 -1.83 -5.76
C PHE A 136 -8.58 -1.88 -5.00
N TYR A 137 -9.33 -2.95 -5.25
CA TYR A 137 -10.47 -3.36 -4.45
C TYR A 137 -10.02 -4.22 -3.27
N ASN A 138 -10.77 -5.27 -2.92
CA ASN A 138 -10.36 -6.18 -1.85
C ASN A 138 -9.29 -7.15 -2.37
N VAL A 139 -8.06 -6.93 -1.95
CA VAL A 139 -6.93 -7.81 -2.29
C VAL A 139 -6.89 -8.98 -1.32
N TYR A 140 -6.79 -10.19 -1.85
CA TYR A 140 -6.67 -11.43 -1.09
C TYR A 140 -5.67 -12.38 -1.75
N GLY A 141 -5.26 -13.40 -1.04
CA GLY A 141 -4.33 -14.43 -1.54
C GLY A 141 -3.27 -14.79 -0.51
N ASP A 142 -2.23 -15.47 -0.97
CA ASP A 142 -1.10 -15.84 -0.14
C ASP A 142 -0.48 -14.62 0.55
N TYR A 143 0.04 -14.83 1.77
CA TYR A 143 0.66 -13.79 2.61
C TYR A 143 -0.29 -12.70 3.12
N MET A 144 -1.61 -12.85 2.96
CA MET A 144 -2.56 -11.93 3.59
C MET A 144 -2.49 -12.03 5.13
N PRO A 145 -2.64 -10.92 5.86
CA PRO A 145 -2.65 -10.93 7.32
C PRO A 145 -3.76 -11.82 7.88
N THR A 146 -3.40 -12.82 8.68
CA THR A 146 -4.34 -13.73 9.37
C THR A 146 -4.66 -13.25 10.79
N GLU A 147 -3.86 -12.32 11.33
CA GLU A 147 -4.00 -11.81 12.69
C GLU A 147 -4.01 -10.27 12.73
N GLY A 148 -4.43 -9.71 13.87
CA GLY A 148 -4.41 -8.29 14.15
C GLY A 148 -5.51 -7.48 13.46
N SER A 149 -5.44 -6.15 13.62
CA SER A 149 -6.48 -5.19 13.16
C SER A 149 -6.46 -4.94 11.65
N TYR A 150 -5.49 -5.48 10.94
CA TYR A 150 -5.34 -5.35 9.50
C TYR A 150 -5.88 -6.54 8.69
N ARG A 151 -6.51 -7.53 9.33
CA ARG A 151 -7.20 -8.64 8.67
C ARG A 151 -8.33 -8.15 7.76
N THR A 152 -8.52 -8.84 6.64
CA THR A 152 -9.71 -8.69 5.79
C THR A 152 -10.78 -9.71 6.18
N VAL A 153 -11.94 -9.66 5.55
CA VAL A 153 -13.04 -10.58 5.80
C VAL A 153 -12.67 -12.04 5.49
N LEU A 154 -11.91 -12.29 4.42
CA LEU A 154 -11.53 -13.64 4.00
C LEU A 154 -10.76 -14.44 5.05
N PRO A 155 -9.63 -13.95 5.63
CA PRO A 155 -8.96 -14.66 6.71
C PRO A 155 -9.86 -14.92 7.92
N ILE A 156 -10.76 -13.99 8.24
CA ILE A 156 -11.72 -14.17 9.35
C ILE A 156 -12.65 -15.33 9.03
N PHE A 157 -13.23 -15.37 7.84
CA PHE A 157 -14.14 -16.44 7.42
C PHE A 157 -13.44 -17.80 7.34
N LEU A 158 -12.20 -17.85 6.86
CA LEU A 158 -11.42 -19.08 6.81
C LEU A 158 -11.12 -19.62 8.22
N GLU A 159 -10.79 -18.73 9.17
CA GLU A 159 -10.57 -19.10 10.56
C GLU A 159 -11.87 -19.62 11.20
N GLN A 160 -12.98 -18.90 11.05
CA GLN A 160 -14.29 -19.31 11.56
C GLN A 160 -14.72 -20.65 10.99
N HIS A 161 -14.58 -20.85 9.68
CA HIS A 161 -14.88 -22.12 9.04
C HIS A 161 -14.02 -23.27 9.59
N LYS A 162 -12.71 -23.04 9.75
CA LYS A 162 -11.80 -24.04 10.31
C LYS A 162 -12.15 -24.45 11.74
N ASN A 163 -12.67 -23.50 12.52
CA ASN A 163 -13.07 -23.70 13.91
C ASN A 163 -14.52 -24.23 14.06
N GLY A 164 -15.26 -24.38 12.96
CA GLY A 164 -16.67 -24.75 13.00
C GLY A 164 -17.59 -23.64 13.55
N GLU A 165 -17.12 -22.39 13.51
CA GLU A 165 -17.86 -21.22 13.97
C GLU A 165 -18.75 -20.65 12.87
N PRO A 166 -19.89 -20.03 13.20
CA PRO A 166 -20.69 -19.29 12.23
C PRO A 166 -19.92 -18.12 11.61
N LEU A 167 -20.11 -17.90 10.30
CA LEU A 167 -19.50 -16.74 9.62
C LEU A 167 -20.14 -15.45 10.12
N THR A 168 -19.29 -14.49 10.49
CA THR A 168 -19.72 -13.19 11.01
C THR A 168 -20.22 -12.29 9.88
N ILE A 169 -21.45 -11.86 9.94
CA ILE A 169 -22.04 -10.87 9.04
C ILE A 169 -22.01 -9.51 9.73
N THR A 170 -21.58 -8.47 9.03
CA THR A 170 -21.66 -7.08 9.50
C THR A 170 -22.87 -6.40 8.87
N SER A 171 -23.67 -5.69 9.68
CA SER A 171 -24.90 -5.04 9.23
C SER A 171 -25.92 -6.08 8.69
N ASP A 172 -26.51 -5.82 7.53
CA ASP A 172 -27.49 -6.65 6.83
C ASP A 172 -26.87 -7.66 5.84
N GLY A 173 -25.57 -7.62 5.65
CA GLY A 173 -24.85 -8.51 4.75
C GLY A 173 -24.86 -8.08 3.28
N GLU A 174 -25.45 -6.94 2.96
CA GLU A 174 -25.58 -6.41 1.60
C GLU A 174 -24.38 -5.52 1.17
N GLN A 175 -23.19 -5.79 1.69
CA GLN A 175 -21.96 -5.01 1.44
C GLN A 175 -21.19 -5.49 0.21
#